data_03e76a2fedffd6599f49d5a31498247f
#
_entry.id   03e76a2fedffd6599f49d5a31498247f
#
_cell.length_a   1.000
_cell.length_b   1.000
_cell.length_c   1.000
_cell.angle_alpha   90.00
_cell.angle_beta   90.00
_cell.angle_gamma   90.00
#
_symmetry.space_group_name_H-M   'P 1'
#
loop_
_entity.id
_entity.type
_entity.pdbx_description
1 polymer ?
#
loop_
_entity_poly.entity_id
_entity_poly.type
_entity_poly.pdbx_seq_one_letter_code
_entity_poly.pdbx_strand_id
1 'polypeptide(L)'
;MDMIRRTVLKGAGTTGVLAGLLAAGVLKPTLAYADDWNKAAFEAKDLDVALKAIGGETAADHKDLVMKAPEIAENGAVVPVDVTSNIPNTTSIAILVKMNPSPLSAYFEFANGAVADVSVRLKFAQTSIVRAVAKADGKFYSAQKEVKVTAGGCGG
;
A
#
# COMPACT_ATOMS: atom_id res chain seq x y z
N MET A 1 -42.97 -28.52 11.04
CA MET A 1 -42.34 -28.50 9.69
C MET A 1 -40.85 -28.11 9.71
N ASP A 2 -40.22 -27.97 10.87
CA ASP A 2 -38.83 -27.45 11.00
C ASP A 2 -37.75 -28.47 11.31
N MET A 3 -38.10 -29.71 11.66
CA MET A 3 -37.09 -30.73 11.99
C MET A 3 -36.39 -31.29 10.77
N ILE A 4 -37.07 -31.41 9.64
CA ILE A 4 -36.46 -31.95 8.39
C ILE A 4 -35.42 -30.97 7.83
N ARG A 5 -35.69 -29.65 7.88
CA ARG A 5 -34.74 -28.62 7.42
C ARG A 5 -33.49 -28.56 8.28
N ARG A 6 -33.59 -28.74 9.58
CA ARG A 6 -32.46 -28.81 10.50
C ARG A 6 -31.60 -30.06 10.29
N THR A 7 -32.19 -31.18 9.93
CA THR A 7 -31.46 -32.44 9.67
C THR A 7 -30.71 -32.38 8.34
N VAL A 8 -31.30 -31.74 7.32
CA VAL A 8 -30.62 -31.54 6.02
C VAL A 8 -29.40 -30.61 6.17
N LEU A 9 -29.52 -29.56 7.00
CA LEU A 9 -28.39 -28.65 7.28
C LEU A 9 -27.29 -29.29 8.15
N LYS A 10 -27.61 -30.31 8.92
CA LYS A 10 -26.64 -31.05 9.76
C LYS A 10 -26.03 -32.26 9.09
N GLY A 11 -26.67 -32.82 8.06
CA GLY A 11 -26.28 -34.09 7.45
C GLY A 11 -25.68 -34.01 6.03
N ALA A 12 -26.01 -32.97 5.27
CA ALA A 12 -25.36 -32.72 3.98
C ALA A 12 -24.14 -31.85 4.22
N GLY A 13 -23.09 -32.48 4.71
CA GLY A 13 -21.86 -31.78 5.03
C GLY A 13 -21.39 -30.93 3.85
N THR A 14 -21.28 -29.64 4.08
CA THR A 14 -20.62 -28.67 3.20
C THR A 14 -19.27 -29.18 2.71
N THR A 15 -18.63 -30.09 3.46
CA THR A 15 -17.44 -30.84 3.10
C THR A 15 -17.61 -31.75 1.87
N GLY A 16 -18.74 -32.43 1.71
CA GLY A 16 -18.97 -33.33 0.57
C GLY A 16 -19.17 -32.59 -0.75
N VAL A 17 -19.86 -31.43 -0.72
CA VAL A 17 -20.06 -30.59 -1.91
C VAL A 17 -18.76 -29.91 -2.32
N LEU A 18 -17.99 -29.40 -1.34
CA LEU A 18 -16.69 -28.77 -1.61
C LEU A 18 -15.67 -29.79 -2.17
N ALA A 19 -15.63 -31.00 -1.58
CA ALA A 19 -14.77 -32.07 -2.09
C ALA A 19 -15.17 -32.54 -3.49
N GLY A 20 -16.46 -32.60 -3.78
CA GLY A 20 -16.99 -32.93 -5.11
C GLY A 20 -16.64 -31.88 -6.16
N LEU A 21 -16.72 -30.59 -5.83
CA LEU A 21 -16.37 -29.49 -6.72
C LEU A 21 -14.85 -29.41 -6.97
N LEU A 22 -14.03 -29.75 -5.97
CA LEU A 22 -12.57 -29.85 -6.14
C LEU A 22 -12.20 -31.07 -7.01
N ALA A 23 -12.84 -32.22 -6.79
CA ALA A 23 -12.61 -33.43 -7.58
C ALA A 23 -13.08 -33.28 -9.05
N ALA A 24 -14.13 -32.51 -9.29
CA ALA A 24 -14.63 -32.17 -10.62
C ALA A 24 -13.77 -31.11 -11.36
N GLY A 25 -12.73 -30.54 -10.71
CA GLY A 25 -11.86 -29.51 -11.29
C GLY A 25 -12.53 -28.16 -11.50
N VAL A 26 -13.73 -27.96 -10.95
CA VAL A 26 -14.50 -26.71 -11.06
C VAL A 26 -13.91 -25.63 -10.14
N LEU A 27 -13.36 -26.04 -9.00
CA LEU A 27 -12.60 -25.15 -8.11
C LEU A 27 -11.13 -25.53 -8.23
N LYS A 28 -10.37 -24.79 -8.99
CA LYS A 28 -8.90 -24.85 -8.93
C LYS A 28 -8.48 -23.99 -7.74
N PRO A 29 -7.83 -24.55 -6.70
CA PRO A 29 -7.21 -23.72 -5.70
C PRO A 29 -6.11 -22.91 -6.39
N THR A 30 -6.38 -21.67 -6.73
CA THR A 30 -5.33 -20.74 -7.05
C THR A 30 -4.58 -20.52 -5.74
N LEU A 31 -3.32 -20.93 -5.69
CA LEU A 31 -2.43 -20.52 -4.62
C LEU A 31 -2.42 -19.00 -4.64
N ALA A 32 -3.07 -18.39 -3.67
CA ALA A 32 -2.88 -16.98 -3.40
C ALA A 32 -1.45 -16.86 -2.88
N TYR A 33 -0.52 -16.55 -3.76
CA TYR A 33 0.78 -16.08 -3.34
C TYR A 33 0.52 -14.70 -2.73
N ALA A 34 0.59 -14.61 -1.41
CA ALA A 34 0.87 -13.34 -0.78
C ALA A 34 2.30 -13.00 -1.24
N ASP A 35 2.44 -11.97 -2.07
CA ASP A 35 3.77 -11.46 -2.38
C ASP A 35 4.48 -11.19 -1.06
N ASP A 36 5.72 -11.70 -0.94
CA ASP A 36 6.50 -11.52 0.28
C ASP A 36 6.63 -10.02 0.55
N TRP A 37 6.03 -9.58 1.64
CA TRP A 37 6.12 -8.19 2.06
C TRP A 37 7.59 -7.77 2.10
N ASN A 38 7.91 -6.61 1.55
CA ASN A 38 9.28 -6.10 1.51
C ASN A 38 9.72 -5.61 2.91
N LYS A 39 10.02 -6.59 3.79
CA LYS A 39 10.42 -6.35 5.17
C LYS A 39 11.61 -5.40 5.27
N ALA A 40 12.61 -5.54 4.40
CA ALA A 40 13.80 -4.71 4.39
C ALA A 40 13.47 -3.23 4.17
N ALA A 41 12.50 -2.93 3.30
CA ALA A 41 12.09 -1.56 3.03
C ALA A 41 11.32 -0.95 4.22
N PHE A 42 10.43 -1.72 4.88
CA PHE A 42 9.63 -1.22 6.00
C PHE A 42 10.42 -1.12 7.32
N GLU A 43 11.45 -1.93 7.50
CA GLU A 43 12.31 -1.88 8.68
C GLU A 43 13.49 -0.90 8.53
N ALA A 44 13.72 -0.37 7.33
CA ALA A 44 14.75 0.62 7.08
C ALA A 44 14.59 1.84 7.99
N LYS A 45 15.71 2.32 8.55
CA LYS A 45 15.75 3.50 9.44
C LYS A 45 16.21 4.76 8.72
N ASP A 46 16.63 4.61 7.48
CA ASP A 46 17.10 5.68 6.62
C ASP A 46 16.34 5.70 5.30
N LEU A 47 16.11 6.92 4.75
CA LEU A 47 15.37 7.12 3.52
C LEU A 47 16.05 6.43 2.32
N ASP A 48 17.37 6.55 2.22
CA ASP A 48 18.10 6.01 1.06
C ASP A 48 18.12 4.48 1.10
N VAL A 49 18.21 3.89 2.31
CA VAL A 49 18.09 2.44 2.50
C VAL A 49 16.69 1.95 2.12
N ALA A 50 15.65 2.68 2.52
CA ALA A 50 14.27 2.35 2.14
C ALA A 50 14.06 2.47 0.62
N LEU A 51 14.56 3.55 -0.01
CA LEU A 51 14.51 3.74 -1.47
C LEU A 51 15.23 2.63 -2.22
N LYS A 52 16.41 2.22 -1.74
CA LYS A 52 17.15 1.10 -2.31
C LYS A 52 16.39 -0.19 -2.25
N ALA A 53 15.78 -0.49 -1.12
CA ALA A 53 15.02 -1.72 -0.92
C ALA A 53 13.78 -1.84 -1.81
N ILE A 54 13.21 -0.70 -2.27
CA ILE A 54 12.12 -0.68 -3.26
C ILE A 54 12.61 -0.48 -4.69
N GLY A 55 13.93 -0.31 -4.92
CA GLY A 55 14.53 -0.04 -6.23
C GLY A 55 14.37 1.40 -6.72
N GLY A 56 13.92 2.31 -5.85
CA GLY A 56 13.61 3.71 -6.19
C GLY A 56 14.75 4.70 -6.03
N GLU A 57 16.01 4.25 -5.91
CA GLU A 57 17.19 5.12 -5.73
C GLU A 57 17.35 6.18 -6.84
N THR A 58 17.07 5.79 -8.08
CA THR A 58 17.22 6.62 -9.28
C THR A 58 15.92 7.31 -9.69
N ALA A 59 14.91 7.34 -8.82
CA ALA A 59 13.62 7.95 -9.15
C ALA A 59 13.79 9.44 -9.45
N ALA A 60 13.44 9.84 -10.67
CA ALA A 60 13.45 11.23 -11.12
C ALA A 60 12.09 11.89 -10.91
N ASP A 61 12.08 13.17 -10.63
CA ASP A 61 10.84 13.93 -10.48
C ASP A 61 10.06 13.94 -11.81
N HIS A 62 8.74 13.71 -11.70
CA HIS A 62 7.85 13.63 -12.86
C HIS A 62 6.54 14.37 -12.61
N LYS A 63 6.17 15.23 -13.56
CA LYS A 63 4.97 16.08 -13.46
C LYS A 63 3.65 15.32 -13.39
N ASP A 64 3.61 14.13 -13.98
CA ASP A 64 2.41 13.28 -14.03
C ASP A 64 2.27 12.39 -12.79
N LEU A 65 3.22 12.44 -11.86
CA LEU A 65 3.07 11.93 -10.50
C LEU A 65 2.68 13.10 -9.60
N VAL A 66 1.40 13.20 -9.31
CA VAL A 66 0.82 14.31 -8.55
C VAL A 66 0.67 13.92 -7.08
N MET A 67 1.22 14.74 -6.19
CA MET A 67 1.07 14.56 -4.76
C MET A 67 0.40 15.78 -4.13
N LYS A 68 -0.65 15.56 -3.34
CA LYS A 68 -1.33 16.57 -2.54
C LYS A 68 -1.11 16.26 -1.07
N ALA A 69 -0.56 17.22 -0.35
CA ALA A 69 -0.38 17.18 1.10
C ALA A 69 -0.51 18.62 1.63
N PRO A 70 -0.94 18.85 2.87
CA PRO A 70 -0.98 20.17 3.46
C PRO A 70 0.44 20.75 3.60
N GLU A 71 0.58 22.05 3.50
CA GLU A 71 1.86 22.72 3.80
C GLU A 71 2.13 22.77 5.30
N ILE A 72 1.07 22.87 6.09
CA ILE A 72 1.12 22.88 7.55
C ILE A 72 0.12 21.86 8.07
N ALA A 73 0.59 20.95 8.89
CA ALA A 73 -0.22 20.00 9.64
C ALA A 73 -0.18 20.37 11.12
N GLU A 74 -1.31 20.79 11.68
CA GLU A 74 -1.44 21.13 13.10
C GLU A 74 -1.22 19.91 14.00
N ASN A 75 -1.58 18.73 13.49
CA ASN A 75 -1.41 17.46 14.17
C ASN A 75 -0.71 16.45 13.25
N GLY A 76 0.53 16.11 13.58
CA GLY A 76 1.33 15.12 12.88
C GLY A 76 0.83 13.67 13.02
N ALA A 77 -0.12 13.39 13.92
CA ALA A 77 -0.67 12.03 14.05
C ALA A 77 -1.52 11.61 12.86
N VAL A 78 -2.13 12.56 12.14
CA VAL A 78 -3.09 12.29 11.08
C VAL A 78 -2.93 13.33 9.97
N VAL A 79 -1.98 13.13 9.07
CA VAL A 79 -1.71 14.02 7.93
C VAL A 79 -2.24 13.39 6.66
N PRO A 80 -3.21 14.02 5.96
CA PRO A 80 -3.72 13.49 4.69
C PRO A 80 -2.66 13.66 3.60
N VAL A 81 -2.47 12.60 2.82
CA VAL A 81 -1.59 12.56 1.65
C VAL A 81 -2.30 11.83 0.54
N ASP A 82 -2.54 12.51 -0.58
CA ASP A 82 -3.09 11.91 -1.78
C ASP A 82 -1.99 11.83 -2.85
N VAL A 83 -1.90 10.70 -3.52
CA VAL A 83 -0.94 10.49 -4.61
C VAL A 83 -1.66 9.88 -5.80
N THR A 84 -1.60 10.56 -6.93
CA THR A 84 -2.17 10.11 -8.20
C THR A 84 -1.05 9.98 -9.23
N SER A 85 -0.90 8.83 -9.83
CA SER A 85 -0.03 8.63 -10.97
C SER A 85 -0.83 8.63 -12.27
N ASN A 86 -0.59 9.64 -13.11
CA ASN A 86 -1.09 9.69 -14.48
C ASN A 86 -0.08 9.08 -15.47
N ILE A 87 0.97 8.45 -14.97
CA ILE A 87 1.98 7.76 -15.78
C ILE A 87 1.39 6.41 -16.21
N PRO A 88 1.34 6.12 -17.52
CA PRO A 88 0.82 4.84 -18.01
C PRO A 88 1.56 3.65 -17.38
N ASN A 89 0.85 2.53 -17.22
CA ASN A 89 1.40 1.28 -16.70
C ASN A 89 2.06 1.41 -15.31
N THR A 90 1.54 2.31 -14.47
CA THR A 90 1.97 2.38 -13.07
C THR A 90 1.59 1.09 -12.34
N THR A 91 2.58 0.41 -11.80
CA THR A 91 2.41 -0.87 -11.09
C THR A 91 2.54 -0.77 -9.58
N SER A 92 3.19 0.29 -9.06
CA SER A 92 3.24 0.52 -7.62
C SER A 92 3.44 1.99 -7.27
N ILE A 93 3.01 2.35 -6.06
CA ILE A 93 3.29 3.65 -5.42
C ILE A 93 3.79 3.37 -4.00
N ALA A 94 4.95 3.92 -3.67
CA ALA A 94 5.51 3.97 -2.32
C ALA A 94 5.40 5.40 -1.78
N ILE A 95 5.09 5.55 -0.49
CA ILE A 95 5.05 6.85 0.18
C ILE A 95 6.00 6.79 1.38
N LEU A 96 6.98 7.69 1.39
CA LEU A 96 8.03 7.75 2.41
C LEU A 96 7.98 9.11 3.12
N VAL A 97 8.10 9.09 4.44
CA VAL A 97 8.24 10.28 5.29
C VAL A 97 9.63 10.29 5.88
N LYS A 98 10.49 11.20 5.41
CA LYS A 98 11.94 11.17 5.66
C LYS A 98 12.31 11.12 7.14
N MET A 99 11.63 11.91 7.96
CA MET A 99 11.98 12.07 9.39
C MET A 99 11.24 11.10 10.32
N ASN A 100 10.51 10.13 9.77
CA ASN A 100 9.92 9.07 10.57
C ASN A 100 10.98 8.02 10.98
N PRO A 101 10.82 7.35 12.11
CA PRO A 101 11.71 6.27 12.56
C PRO A 101 11.84 5.12 11.57
N SER A 102 10.82 4.90 10.74
CA SER A 102 10.82 4.06 9.55
C SER A 102 10.22 4.88 8.42
N PRO A 103 11.04 5.32 7.44
CA PRO A 103 10.61 6.25 6.40
C PRO A 103 9.52 5.69 5.51
N LEU A 104 9.58 4.41 5.08
CA LEU A 104 8.53 3.83 4.27
C LEU A 104 7.25 3.68 5.09
N SER A 105 6.28 4.51 4.75
CA SER A 105 5.02 4.63 5.50
C SER A 105 3.87 3.89 4.84
N ALA A 106 3.91 3.72 3.50
CA ALA A 106 2.92 2.96 2.76
C ALA A 106 3.50 2.46 1.42
N TYR A 107 3.04 1.29 0.98
CA TYR A 107 3.37 0.71 -0.32
C TYR A 107 2.12 0.08 -0.92
N PHE A 108 1.81 0.42 -2.15
CA PHE A 108 0.64 -0.05 -2.89
C PHE A 108 1.08 -0.68 -4.20
N GLU A 109 0.46 -1.80 -4.54
CA GLU A 109 0.61 -2.47 -5.82
C GLU A 109 -0.70 -2.41 -6.59
N PHE A 110 -0.61 -2.17 -7.88
CA PHE A 110 -1.75 -2.06 -8.78
C PHE A 110 -1.70 -3.18 -9.80
N ALA A 111 -2.81 -3.89 -9.93
CA ALA A 111 -2.97 -4.99 -10.87
C ALA A 111 -4.22 -4.80 -11.74
N ASN A 112 -4.27 -5.50 -12.85
CA ASN A 112 -5.45 -5.58 -13.72
C ASN A 112 -6.01 -4.22 -14.20
N GLY A 113 -5.13 -3.24 -14.45
CA GLY A 113 -5.54 -1.93 -14.94
C GLY A 113 -6.20 -1.04 -13.88
N ALA A 114 -5.96 -1.31 -12.59
CA ALA A 114 -6.41 -0.44 -11.52
C ALA A 114 -5.83 0.97 -11.69
N VAL A 115 -6.64 1.97 -11.35
CA VAL A 115 -6.20 3.37 -11.35
C VAL A 115 -5.20 3.56 -10.21
N ALA A 116 -4.03 4.12 -10.52
CA ALA A 116 -2.98 4.39 -9.56
C ALA A 116 -3.26 5.70 -8.80
N ASP A 117 -4.27 5.66 -7.94
CA ASP A 117 -4.75 6.78 -7.12
C ASP A 117 -4.94 6.28 -5.68
N VAL A 118 -4.23 6.90 -4.74
CA VAL A 118 -4.24 6.51 -3.33
C VAL A 118 -4.43 7.73 -2.43
N SER A 119 -5.28 7.57 -1.42
CA SER A 119 -5.53 8.57 -0.39
C SER A 119 -5.28 7.92 0.98
N VAL A 120 -4.34 8.46 1.72
CA VAL A 120 -3.92 7.91 3.02
C VAL A 120 -3.78 8.98 4.08
N ARG A 121 -3.86 8.56 5.34
CA ARG A 121 -3.52 9.39 6.49
C ARG A 121 -2.26 8.84 7.13
N LEU A 122 -1.20 9.64 7.12
CA LEU A 122 0.11 9.22 7.62
C LEU A 122 0.45 9.91 8.94
N LYS A 123 1.28 9.26 9.74
CA LYS A 123 1.92 9.89 10.91
C LYS A 123 3.21 10.57 10.47
N PHE A 124 3.42 11.78 10.98
CA PHE A 124 4.67 12.53 10.87
C PHE A 124 5.20 12.75 12.27
N ALA A 125 6.38 12.24 12.56
CA ALA A 125 7.03 12.45 13.87
C ALA A 125 7.37 13.93 14.10
N GLN A 126 7.70 14.64 13.02
CA GLN A 126 8.06 16.06 13.02
C GLN A 126 7.93 16.62 11.59
N THR A 127 8.21 17.91 11.40
CA THR A 127 8.34 18.52 10.06
C THR A 127 9.25 17.69 9.18
N SER A 128 8.77 17.32 7.99
CA SER A 128 9.44 16.36 7.14
C SER A 128 9.12 16.56 5.67
N ILE A 129 10.03 16.11 4.81
CA ILE A 129 9.72 15.86 3.41
C ILE A 129 8.97 14.54 3.32
N VAL A 130 7.81 14.57 2.66
CA VAL A 130 7.12 13.37 2.16
C VAL A 130 7.49 13.19 0.69
N ARG A 131 7.82 11.95 0.32
CA ARG A 131 8.20 11.57 -1.04
C ARG A 131 7.33 10.43 -1.51
N ALA A 132 6.69 10.60 -2.66
CA ALA A 132 6.04 9.52 -3.38
C ALA A 132 6.98 8.98 -4.45
N VAL A 133 7.02 7.66 -4.62
CA VAL A 133 7.78 6.99 -5.68
C VAL A 133 6.85 6.05 -6.39
N ALA A 134 6.65 6.25 -7.69
CA ALA A 134 5.86 5.38 -8.56
C ALA A 134 6.77 4.55 -9.44
N LYS A 135 6.40 3.29 -9.66
CA LYS A 135 7.03 2.40 -10.63
C LYS A 135 6.11 2.24 -11.83
N ALA A 136 6.62 2.58 -13.02
CA ALA A 136 5.90 2.43 -14.28
C ALA A 136 6.87 1.98 -15.37
N ASP A 137 6.50 0.96 -16.16
CA ASP A 137 7.34 0.39 -17.23
C ASP A 137 8.77 0.06 -16.79
N GLY A 138 8.94 -0.44 -15.56
CA GLY A 138 10.23 -0.79 -14.98
C GLY A 138 11.10 0.40 -14.55
N LYS A 139 10.61 1.64 -14.69
CA LYS A 139 11.30 2.87 -14.27
C LYS A 139 10.65 3.42 -13.02
N PHE A 140 11.41 4.25 -12.29
CA PHE A 140 10.94 4.89 -11.07
C PHE A 140 10.84 6.41 -11.25
N TYR A 141 9.74 6.97 -10.77
CA TYR A 141 9.42 8.38 -10.82
C TYR A 141 9.11 8.89 -9.42
N SER A 142 9.43 10.14 -9.11
CA SER A 142 9.19 10.71 -7.79
C SER A 142 8.42 12.02 -7.85
N ALA A 143 7.76 12.33 -6.73
CA ALA A 143 7.26 13.64 -6.38
C ALA A 143 7.49 13.84 -4.89
N GLN A 144 7.81 15.07 -4.46
CA GLN A 144 8.08 15.34 -3.05
C GLN A 144 7.49 16.68 -2.63
N LYS A 145 7.18 16.78 -1.34
CA LYS A 145 6.68 18.00 -0.72
C LYS A 145 7.13 18.07 0.74
N GLU A 146 7.44 19.27 1.22
CA GLU A 146 7.65 19.50 2.65
C GLU A 146 6.30 19.70 3.35
N VAL A 147 6.13 19.05 4.50
CA VAL A 147 4.99 19.25 5.40
C VAL A 147 5.53 19.71 6.75
N LYS A 148 5.16 20.93 7.14
CA LYS A 148 5.49 21.51 8.45
C LYS A 148 4.51 20.98 9.48
N VAL A 149 5.01 20.41 10.56
CA VAL A 149 4.21 19.84 11.65
C VAL A 149 4.39 20.67 12.90
N THR A 150 3.29 21.22 13.43
CA THR A 150 3.33 22.06 14.64
C THR A 150 3.26 21.23 15.93
N ALA A 151 2.52 20.10 15.91
CA ALA A 151 2.53 19.11 16.98
C ALA A 151 2.85 17.73 16.41
N GLY A 152 3.94 17.13 16.85
CA GLY A 152 4.39 15.81 16.36
C GLY A 152 3.38 14.70 16.66
N GLY A 153 3.27 13.73 15.75
CA GLY A 153 2.36 12.59 15.87
C GLY A 153 2.86 11.45 16.75
N CYS A 154 4.11 11.51 17.26
CA CYS A 154 4.72 10.51 18.12
C CYS A 154 5.04 11.14 19.47
N GLY A 155 4.23 10.87 20.46
CA GLY A 155 4.56 11.18 21.85
C GLY A 155 4.21 12.62 22.27
N GLY A 156 2.96 12.97 22.17
CA GLY A 156 2.38 13.96 23.08
C GLY A 156 2.00 13.25 24.37
#